data_b5b5b94544f0d79ec77dcf05755ddd43
#
_entry.id   b5b5b94544f0d79ec77dcf05755ddd43
#
_cell.length_a   1.000
_cell.length_b   1.000
_cell.length_c   1.000
_cell.angle_alpha   90.00
_cell.angle_beta   90.00
_cell.angle_gamma   90.00
#
_symmetry.space_group_name_H-M   'P 1'
#
loop_
_entity.id
_entity.type
_entity.pdbx_description
1 polymer ?
#
loop_
_entity_poly.entity_id
_entity_poly.type
_entity_poly.pdbx_seq_one_letter_code
_entity_poly.pdbx_strand_id
1 'polypeptide(L)' 'MLEKLKAELKAIEEGIEYMETTDTAWHPAYVNLCKKRRILKKTIKKLERLEVHSNGKGC' A
#
# COMPACT_ATOMS: atom_id res chain seq x y z
N MET A 1 -7.37 12.01 -2.82
CA MET A 1 -7.49 10.63 -3.17
C MET A 1 -6.24 9.82 -2.88
N LEU A 2 -5.12 10.29 -3.35
CA LEU A 2 -3.87 9.60 -3.12
C LEU A 2 -3.54 9.55 -1.64
N GLU A 3 -3.82 10.62 -0.92
CA GLU A 3 -3.54 10.65 0.50
C GLU A 3 -4.28 9.57 1.26
N LYS A 4 -5.52 9.35 0.86
CA LYS A 4 -6.33 8.33 1.49
C LYS A 4 -5.74 6.95 1.27
N LEU A 5 -5.29 6.69 0.05
CA LEU A 5 -4.68 5.42 -0.28
C LEU A 5 -3.38 5.22 0.49
N LYS A 6 -2.60 6.27 0.60
CA LYS A 6 -1.34 6.17 1.34
C LYS A 6 -1.60 5.91 2.82
N ALA A 7 -2.64 6.53 3.37
CA ALA A 7 -2.99 6.30 4.76
C ALA A 7 -3.42 4.85 4.97
N GLU A 8 -4.19 4.31 4.04
CA GLU A 8 -4.59 2.91 4.12
C GLU A 8 -3.38 1.99 4.04
N LEU A 9 -2.47 2.30 3.14
CA LEU A 9 -1.27 1.49 3.00
C LEU A 9 -0.47 1.50 4.29
N LYS A 10 -0.34 2.66 4.90
CA LYS A 10 0.40 2.76 6.14
C LYS A 10 -0.24 1.91 7.23
N ALA A 11 -1.56 1.97 7.34
CA ALA A 11 -2.26 1.18 8.34
C ALA A 11 -2.04 -0.31 8.10
N ILE A 12 -2.08 -0.72 6.84
CA ILE A 12 -1.86 -2.12 6.50
C ILE A 12 -0.44 -2.53 6.83
N GLU A 13 0.53 -1.69 6.53
CA GLU A 13 1.92 -2.01 6.82
C GLU A 13 2.16 -2.11 8.31
N GLU A 14 1.51 -1.26 9.09
CA GLU A 14 1.62 -1.35 10.54
C GLU A 14 1.03 -2.66 11.05
N GLY A 15 -0.08 -3.07 10.48
CA GLY A 15 -0.68 -4.35 10.84
C GLY A 15 0.23 -5.51 10.52
N ILE A 16 0.85 -5.47 9.34
CA ILE A 16 1.77 -6.52 8.93
C ILE A 16 2.95 -6.58 9.89
N GLU A 17 3.51 -5.44 10.21
CA GLU A 17 4.65 -5.37 11.11
C GLU A 17 4.27 -5.91 12.49
N TYR A 18 3.09 -5.55 12.96
CA TYR A 18 2.63 -6.05 14.24
C TYR A 18 2.55 -7.57 14.25
N MET A 19 2.01 -8.14 13.19
CA MET A 19 1.87 -9.58 13.12
C MET A 19 3.24 -10.26 13.01
N GLU A 20 4.18 -9.63 12.36
CA GLU A 20 5.52 -10.19 12.25
C GLU A 20 6.24 -10.18 13.60
N THR A 21 6.02 -9.11 14.37
CA THR A 21 6.68 -9.01 15.67
C THR A 21 6.03 -9.88 16.73
N THR A 22 4.75 -10.20 16.57
CA THR A 22 4.04 -11.05 17.52
C THR A 22 4.00 -12.51 17.08
N ASP A 23 4.73 -12.83 16.01
CA ASP A 23 4.81 -14.21 15.54
C ASP A 23 3.46 -14.77 15.11
N THR A 24 2.62 -13.92 14.54
CA THR A 24 1.34 -14.34 14.02
C THR A 24 1.28 -14.25 12.50
N ALA A 25 2.43 -14.28 11.86
CA ALA A 25 2.48 -14.20 10.40
C ALA A 25 1.86 -15.40 9.73
N TRP A 26 1.63 -16.47 10.47
CA TRP A 26 0.97 -17.66 9.93
C TRP A 26 -0.53 -17.48 9.79
N HIS A 27 -1.08 -16.45 10.42
CA HIS A 27 -2.52 -16.23 10.40
C HIS A 27 -3.00 -15.85 9.00
N PRO A 28 -4.19 -16.34 8.59
CA PRO A 28 -4.69 -15.98 7.25
C PRO A 28 -4.84 -14.48 7.04
N ALA A 29 -5.10 -13.74 8.10
CA ALA A 29 -5.21 -12.28 7.99
C ALA A 29 -3.92 -11.66 7.51
N TYR A 30 -2.78 -12.25 7.88
CA TYR A 30 -1.50 -11.76 7.42
C TYR A 30 -1.40 -11.82 5.90
N VAL A 31 -1.83 -12.93 5.33
CA VAL A 31 -1.82 -13.10 3.89
C VAL A 31 -2.69 -12.04 3.22
N ASN A 32 -3.86 -11.79 3.79
CA ASN A 32 -4.77 -10.79 3.25
C ASN A 32 -4.15 -9.40 3.30
N LEU A 33 -3.49 -9.08 4.40
CA LEU A 33 -2.83 -7.79 4.52
C LEU A 33 -1.73 -7.63 3.49
N CYS A 34 -0.96 -8.67 3.27
CA CYS A 34 0.10 -8.62 2.27
C CYS A 34 -0.46 -8.41 0.87
N LYS A 35 -1.56 -9.07 0.56
CA LYS A 35 -2.20 -8.91 -0.72
C LYS A 35 -2.70 -7.49 -0.90
N LYS A 36 -3.34 -6.94 0.11
CA LYS A 36 -3.83 -5.58 0.06
C LYS A 36 -2.69 -4.59 -0.10
N ARG A 37 -1.60 -4.82 0.62
CA ARG A 37 -0.45 -3.94 0.50
C ARG A 37 0.06 -3.90 -0.93
N ARG A 38 0.16 -5.06 -1.55
CA ARG A 38 0.64 -5.14 -2.93
C ARG A 38 -0.27 -4.37 -3.87
N ILE A 39 -1.57 -4.55 -3.73
CA ILE A 39 -2.53 -3.88 -4.59
C ILE A 39 -2.47 -2.38 -4.38
N LEU A 40 -2.44 -1.94 -3.13
CA LEU A 40 -2.38 -0.52 -2.83
C LEU A 40 -1.12 0.12 -3.37
N LYS A 41 0.00 -0.55 -3.22
CA LYS A 41 1.25 -0.02 -3.75
C LYS A 41 1.19 0.16 -5.25
N LYS A 42 0.61 -0.81 -5.94
CA LYS A 42 0.46 -0.72 -7.38
C LYS A 42 -0.45 0.43 -7.76
N THR A 43 -1.57 0.56 -7.06
CA THR A 43 -2.52 1.61 -7.35
C THR A 43 -1.92 2.98 -7.11
N ILE A 44 -1.25 3.15 -5.98
CA ILE A 44 -0.62 4.42 -5.65
C ILE A 44 0.42 4.78 -6.70
N LYS A 45 1.24 3.83 -7.07
CA LYS A 45 2.28 4.07 -8.05
C LYS A 45 1.67 4.50 -9.38
N LYS A 46 0.58 3.85 -9.75
CA LYS A 46 -0.09 4.19 -10.99
C LYS A 46 -0.64 5.61 -10.96
N LEU A 47 -1.26 5.98 -9.84
CA LEU A 47 -1.82 7.31 -9.71
C LEU A 47 -0.73 8.37 -9.69
N GLU A 48 0.35 8.10 -9.00
CA GLU A 48 1.47 9.03 -8.97
C GLU A 48 2.04 9.24 -10.37
N ARG A 49 2.10 8.19 -11.12
CA ARG A 49 2.60 8.28 -12.47
C ARG A 49 1.69 9.14 -13.34
N LEU A 50 0.38 8.98 -13.17
CA LEU A 50 -0.58 9.77 -13.90
C LEU A 50 -0.48 11.24 -13.53
N GLU A 51 -0.29 11.53 -12.26
CA GLU A 51 -0.17 12.90 -11.81
C GLU A 51 1.08 13.56 -12.38
N VAL A 52 2.16 12.82 -12.38
CA VAL A 52 3.39 13.33 -12.95
C VAL A 52 3.21 13.60 -14.44
N HIS A 53 2.49 12.74 -15.10
CA HIS A 53 2.20 12.95 -16.51
C HIS A 53 1.38 14.20 -16.72
N SER A 54 0.37 14.38 -15.89
CA SER A 54 -0.46 15.56 -16.04
C SER A 54 0.31 16.81 -15.77
N ASN A 55 1.33 16.75 -14.99
CA ASN A 55 2.15 17.88 -14.71
C ASN A 55 3.04 18.24 -15.83
N GLY A 56 2.90 17.64 -16.87
CA GLY A 56 3.61 17.96 -17.99
C GLY A 56 4.95 17.57 -17.99
N LYS A 57 5.28 16.95 -17.41
CA LYS A 57 6.43 16.58 -17.53
C LYS A 57 6.71 16.24 -18.70
N GLY A 58 6.02 16.02 -19.10
CA GLY A 58 6.10 15.78 -20.28
C GLY A 58 7.32 15.90 -20.70
N CYS A 59 7.60 16.09 -20.49
CA CYS A 59 8.52 16.20 -20.98
C CYS A 59 8.91 15.78 -21.10
#